data_dfb6a8eb4c150be8fd4fc473ff85a0eb
#
_entry.id   dfb6a8eb4c150be8fd4fc473ff85a0eb
#
_cell.length_a   1.000
_cell.length_b   1.000
_cell.length_c   1.000
_cell.angle_alpha   90.00
_cell.angle_beta   90.00
_cell.angle_gamma   90.00
#
_symmetry.space_group_name_H-M   'P 1'
#
loop_
_entity.id
_entity.type
_entity.pdbx_description
1 polymer ?
#
loop_
_entity_poly.entity_id
_entity_poly.type
_entity_poly.pdbx_seq_one_letter_code
_entity_poly.pdbx_strand_id
1 'polypeptide(L)'
;MNETAQLNFALADVLQAFDPYKAGEGFYDTEMADAIYAVHQEDDAEKLAAEIRRIYEHSFDAPMPGGDPIHLAKKLLSIKQTISCSL
;
A
#
# COMPACT_ATOMS: atom_id res chain seq x y z
N MET A 1 0.19 -18.20 -12.94
CA MET A 1 -0.29 -17.22 -11.95
C MET A 1 -1.15 -16.19 -12.68
N ASN A 2 -2.32 -15.86 -12.17
CA ASN A 2 -3.17 -14.90 -12.84
C ASN A 2 -2.72 -13.47 -12.55
N GLU A 3 -3.28 -12.53 -13.29
CA GLU A 3 -2.94 -11.11 -13.21
C GLU A 3 -3.13 -10.54 -11.80
N THR A 4 -4.21 -10.88 -11.14
CA THR A 4 -4.52 -10.36 -9.80
C THR A 4 -3.48 -10.83 -8.79
N ALA A 5 -3.11 -12.10 -8.83
CA ALA A 5 -2.09 -12.63 -7.92
C ALA A 5 -0.73 -12.00 -8.19
N GLN A 6 -0.39 -11.82 -9.46
CA GLN A 6 0.86 -11.19 -9.84
C GLN A 6 0.94 -9.75 -9.32
N LEU A 7 -0.14 -9.00 -9.48
CA LEU A 7 -0.23 -7.64 -8.98
C LEU A 7 -0.11 -7.61 -7.46
N ASN A 8 -0.82 -8.49 -6.78
CA ASN A 8 -0.81 -8.52 -5.31
C ASN A 8 0.59 -8.83 -4.77
N PHE A 9 1.33 -9.73 -5.40
CA PHE A 9 2.71 -10.02 -4.99
C PHE A 9 3.61 -8.80 -5.16
N ALA A 10 3.48 -8.08 -6.28
CA ALA A 10 4.27 -6.90 -6.53
C ALA A 10 3.96 -5.78 -5.52
N LEU A 11 2.68 -5.59 -5.20
CA LEU A 11 2.28 -4.60 -4.19
C LEU A 11 2.79 -4.99 -2.80
N ALA A 12 2.72 -6.27 -2.46
CA ALA A 12 3.19 -6.74 -1.16
C ALA A 12 4.70 -6.52 -1.01
N ASP A 13 5.48 -6.74 -2.06
CA ASP A 13 6.92 -6.50 -2.02
C ASP A 13 7.24 -5.05 -1.64
N VAL A 14 6.53 -4.11 -2.24
CA VAL A 14 6.72 -2.68 -1.94
C VAL A 14 6.30 -2.39 -0.50
N LEU A 15 5.15 -2.91 -0.09
CA LEU A 15 4.61 -2.63 1.25
C LEU A 15 5.45 -3.27 2.35
N GLN A 16 6.14 -4.38 2.09
CA GLN A 16 7.02 -4.99 3.07
C GLN A 16 8.18 -4.09 3.45
N ALA A 17 8.64 -3.26 2.52
CA ALA A 17 9.72 -2.31 2.78
C ALA A 17 9.22 -1.05 3.48
N PHE A 18 7.92 -0.84 3.56
CA PHE A 18 7.32 0.33 4.18
C PHE A 18 7.14 0.08 5.68
N ASP A 19 7.98 0.72 6.49
CA ASP A 19 8.00 0.53 7.94
C ASP A 19 7.93 1.90 8.63
N PRO A 20 6.77 2.58 8.59
CA PRO A 20 6.67 3.95 9.10
C PRO A 20 6.80 4.04 10.62
N TYR A 21 6.41 3.00 11.34
CA TYR A 21 6.47 3.00 12.81
C TYR A 21 7.71 2.29 13.34
N LYS A 22 8.57 1.79 12.46
CA LYS A 22 9.76 1.05 12.82
C LYS A 22 9.46 -0.16 13.71
N ALA A 23 8.35 -0.82 13.38
CA ALA A 23 7.90 -2.01 14.10
C ALA A 23 8.60 -3.28 13.62
N GLY A 24 9.17 -3.26 12.44
CA GLY A 24 9.84 -4.41 11.88
C GLY A 24 8.95 -5.21 10.93
N GLU A 25 9.57 -6.18 10.26
CA GLU A 25 8.89 -7.04 9.31
C GLU A 25 7.87 -7.94 10.03
N GLY A 26 6.74 -8.16 9.41
CA GLY A 26 5.70 -9.03 9.94
C GLY A 26 4.68 -8.35 10.82
N PHE A 27 4.89 -7.10 11.20
CA PHE A 27 3.96 -6.39 12.08
C PHE A 27 2.86 -5.65 11.30
N TYR A 28 2.92 -5.69 9.97
CA TYR A 28 1.97 -4.94 9.12
C TYR A 28 1.11 -5.86 8.26
N ASP A 29 1.03 -7.16 8.57
CA ASP A 29 0.34 -8.11 7.68
C ASP A 29 -1.11 -7.72 7.39
N THR A 30 -1.86 -7.36 8.42
CA THR A 30 -3.26 -6.95 8.26
C THR A 30 -3.35 -5.64 7.50
N GLU A 31 -2.49 -4.67 7.85
CA GLU A 31 -2.47 -3.36 7.21
C GLU A 31 -2.07 -3.47 5.73
N MET A 32 -1.14 -4.36 5.41
CA MET A 32 -0.75 -4.61 4.03
C MET A 32 -1.92 -5.17 3.22
N ALA A 33 -2.67 -6.10 3.78
CA ALA A 33 -3.84 -6.64 3.10
C ALA A 33 -4.87 -5.55 2.81
N ASP A 34 -5.13 -4.70 3.80
CA ASP A 34 -6.08 -3.60 3.64
C ASP A 34 -5.56 -2.56 2.64
N ALA A 35 -4.24 -2.28 2.66
CA ALA A 35 -3.64 -1.35 1.72
C ALA A 35 -3.72 -1.88 0.28
N ILE A 36 -3.47 -3.16 0.08
CA ILE A 36 -3.58 -3.79 -1.24
C ILE A 36 -5.02 -3.66 -1.75
N TYR A 37 -6.00 -3.92 -0.89
CA TYR A 37 -7.40 -3.75 -1.26
C TYR A 37 -7.67 -2.30 -1.68
N ALA A 38 -7.14 -1.33 -0.93
CA ALA A 38 -7.31 0.08 -1.25
C ALA A 38 -6.72 0.43 -2.62
N VAL A 39 -5.56 -0.15 -2.97
CA VAL A 39 -4.96 0.07 -4.29
C VAL A 39 -5.89 -0.39 -5.40
N HIS A 40 -6.56 -1.53 -5.21
CA HIS A 40 -7.51 -2.03 -6.20
C HIS A 40 -8.74 -1.12 -6.35
N GLN A 41 -9.10 -0.38 -5.31
CA GLN A 41 -10.32 0.44 -5.28
C GLN A 41 -10.08 1.89 -5.67
N GLU A 42 -8.84 2.40 -5.59
CA GLU A 42 -8.56 3.81 -5.74
C GLU A 42 -7.45 4.06 -6.76
N ASP A 43 -7.70 4.99 -7.68
CA ASP A 43 -6.71 5.36 -8.71
C ASP A 43 -6.06 6.73 -8.46
N ASP A 44 -6.58 7.49 -7.51
CA ASP A 44 -6.04 8.81 -7.17
C ASP A 44 -4.97 8.66 -6.09
N ALA A 45 -3.75 9.13 -6.37
CA ALA A 45 -2.63 8.95 -5.46
C ALA A 45 -2.84 9.65 -4.12
N GLU A 46 -3.42 10.84 -4.13
CA GLU A 46 -3.66 11.59 -2.89
C GLU A 46 -4.70 10.89 -2.01
N LYS A 47 -5.76 10.41 -2.62
CA LYS A 47 -6.80 9.66 -1.90
C LYS A 47 -6.26 8.34 -1.38
N LEU A 48 -5.47 7.66 -2.20
CA LEU A 48 -4.85 6.40 -1.77
C LEU A 48 -3.90 6.63 -0.60
N ALA A 49 -3.08 7.68 -0.66
CA ALA A 49 -2.16 8.01 0.42
C ALA A 49 -2.92 8.28 1.73
N ALA A 50 -4.01 9.02 1.65
CA ALA A 50 -4.84 9.29 2.83
C ALA A 50 -5.45 8.01 3.39
N GLU A 51 -5.90 7.11 2.53
CA GLU A 51 -6.49 5.84 2.94
C GLU A 51 -5.45 4.93 3.61
N ILE A 52 -4.24 4.85 3.03
CA ILE A 52 -3.16 4.06 3.63
C ILE A 52 -2.79 4.62 5.00
N ARG A 53 -2.67 5.94 5.11
CA ARG A 53 -2.40 6.58 6.40
C ARG A 53 -3.47 6.22 7.42
N ARG A 54 -4.74 6.29 7.03
CA ARG A 54 -5.86 5.97 7.92
C ARG A 54 -5.78 4.52 8.40
N ILE A 55 -5.48 3.58 7.48
CA ILE A 55 -5.38 2.16 7.82
C ILE A 55 -4.31 1.94 8.89
N TYR A 56 -3.12 2.50 8.67
CA TYR A 56 -2.00 2.30 9.58
C TYR A 56 -2.20 3.03 10.91
N GLU A 57 -2.73 4.26 10.87
CA GLU A 57 -2.98 5.01 12.10
C GLU A 57 -4.04 4.35 12.97
N HIS A 58 -5.07 3.80 12.34
CA HIS A 58 -6.11 3.09 13.07
C HIS A 58 -5.55 1.86 13.78
N SER A 59 -4.69 1.13 13.09
CA SER A 59 -4.13 -0.12 13.62
C SER A 59 -3.11 0.13 14.73
N PHE A 60 -2.27 1.14 14.59
CA PHE A 60 -1.23 1.43 15.58
C PHE A 60 -1.65 2.48 16.61
N ASP A 61 -2.80 3.09 16.45
CA ASP A 61 -3.32 4.11 17.36
C ASP A 61 -2.30 5.24 17.59
N ALA A 62 -1.64 5.66 16.51
CA ALA A 62 -0.60 6.68 16.55
C ALA A 62 -0.50 7.36 15.19
N PRO A 63 -0.18 8.67 15.15
CA PRO A 63 -0.01 9.36 13.87
C PRO A 63 1.09 8.73 13.03
N MET A 64 0.86 8.65 11.72
CA MET A 64 1.86 8.11 10.81
C MET A 64 3.03 9.09 10.69
N PRO A 65 4.26 8.63 10.96
CA PRO A 65 5.42 9.48 10.74
C PRO A 65 5.51 9.93 9.28
N GLY A 66 5.71 11.22 9.09
CA GLY A 66 5.81 11.80 7.75
C GLY A 66 4.48 12.16 7.09
N GLY A 67 3.35 11.89 7.74
CA GLY A 67 2.03 12.24 7.20
C GLY A 67 1.59 11.30 6.07
N ASP A 68 0.83 11.84 5.10
CA ASP A 68 0.32 11.04 3.98
C ASP A 68 1.48 10.46 3.15
N PRO A 69 1.52 9.13 2.94
CA PRO A 69 2.60 8.50 2.19
C PRO A 69 2.37 8.61 0.68
N ILE A 70 2.49 9.85 0.15
CA ILE A 70 2.16 10.13 -1.25
C ILE A 70 3.10 9.43 -2.23
N HIS A 71 4.40 9.35 -1.92
CA HIS A 71 5.36 8.67 -2.81
C HIS A 71 5.08 7.16 -2.86
N LEU A 72 4.73 6.57 -1.72
CA LEU A 72 4.33 5.17 -1.67
C LEU A 72 3.08 4.94 -2.52
N ALA A 73 2.06 5.80 -2.36
CA ALA A 73 0.83 5.68 -3.13
C ALA A 73 1.08 5.76 -4.62
N LYS A 74 1.92 6.70 -5.07
CA LYS A 74 2.28 6.83 -6.47
C LYS A 74 2.99 5.59 -7.00
N LYS A 75 3.88 5.02 -6.20
CA LYS A 75 4.60 3.81 -6.60
C LYS A 75 3.64 2.63 -6.74
N LEU A 76 2.74 2.46 -5.77
CA LEU A 76 1.76 1.37 -5.82
C LEU A 76 0.85 1.49 -7.05
N LEU A 77 0.38 2.70 -7.34
CA LEU A 77 -0.47 2.92 -8.52
C LEU A 77 0.30 2.73 -9.82
N SER A 78 1.58 3.09 -9.85
CA SER A 78 2.43 2.84 -11.01
C SER A 78 2.56 1.35 -11.30
N ILE A 79 2.72 0.54 -10.26
CA ILE A 79 2.78 -0.92 -10.39
C ILE A 79 1.46 -1.46 -10.91
N LYS A 80 0.35 -0.99 -10.35
CA LYS A 80 -0.98 -1.39 -10.80
C LYS A 80 -1.18 -1.12 -12.28
N GLN A 81 -0.81 0.09 -12.73
CA GLN A 81 -0.92 0.47 -14.14
C GLN A 81 -0.03 -0.39 -15.04
N THR A 82 1.21 -0.59 -14.63
CA THR A 82 2.19 -1.34 -15.42
C THR A 82 1.72 -2.78 -15.66
N ILE A 83 1.28 -3.45 -14.61
CA ILE A 83 0.83 -4.84 -14.72
C ILE A 83 -0.47 -4.92 -15.50
N SER A 84 -1.43 -4.04 -15.22
CA SER A 84 -2.72 -4.04 -15.93
C SER A 84 -2.56 -3.73 -17.41
N CYS A 85 -1.63 -2.85 -17.78
CA CYS A 85 -1.41 -2.45 -19.17
C CYS A 85 -0.58 -3.45 -19.97
N SER A 86 0.11 -4.37 -19.30
CA SER A 86 0.94 -5.37 -19.98
C SER A 86 0.11 -6.56 -20.50
N LEU A 87 -1.18 -6.54 -20.25
CA LEU A 87 -2.10 -7.57 -20.70
C LEU A 87 -3.03 -7.03 -21.76
#